data_f64558f25ee82237b2c11cadf7d8b5ad
#
_entry.id   f64558f25ee82237b2c11cadf7d8b5ad
#
_cell.length_a   1.000
_cell.length_b   1.000
_cell.length_c   1.000
_cell.angle_alpha   90.00
_cell.angle_beta   90.00
_cell.angle_gamma   90.00
#
_symmetry.space_group_name_H-M   'P 1'
#
loop_
_entity.id
_entity.type
_entity.pdbx_description
1 polymer ?
#
loop_
_entity_poly.entity_id
_entity_poly.type
_entity_poly.pdbx_seq_one_letter_code
_entity_poly.pdbx_strand_id
1 'polypeptide(L)'
;MTTTLTIDANWIINNGISYQQYFDTIIQMTIDKTTSGTEQTEERIELTKLNMHRMKRINETSHQIAPIELSSEIGVAILTEAWCGDSAQNVPWLEHFINASHPKMESFYFFRDEHPELMNQFLTNGSRSIPKCIFFEKATGVVLGTWGPRPTEIKNWLAEFRAANPEISKHDWEIELHKYYTRNKGAAIMSDLQELISSFF
;
A
#
# COMPACT_ATOMS: atom_id res chain seq x y z
N MET A 1 28.28 2.49 13.86
CA MET A 1 27.35 1.39 14.18
C MET A 1 26.02 1.79 13.58
N THR A 2 25.55 1.10 12.56
CA THR A 2 24.21 1.33 11.99
C THR A 2 23.20 0.75 12.98
N THR A 3 22.39 1.60 13.56
CA THR A 3 21.32 1.17 14.48
C THR A 3 20.29 0.39 13.65
N THR A 4 20.15 -0.89 13.90
CA THR A 4 19.13 -1.73 13.25
C THR A 4 17.76 -1.28 13.75
N LEU A 5 16.90 -0.85 12.83
CA LEU A 5 15.53 -0.46 13.16
C LEU A 5 14.71 -1.72 13.45
N THR A 6 13.98 -1.72 14.56
CA THR A 6 13.08 -2.81 14.94
C THR A 6 11.67 -2.29 15.23
N ILE A 7 10.68 -3.16 15.02
CA ILE A 7 9.28 -2.92 15.42
C ILE A 7 8.80 -4.05 16.33
N ASP A 8 7.72 -3.83 17.04
CA ASP A 8 7.06 -4.89 17.82
C ASP A 8 6.30 -5.84 16.89
N ALA A 9 6.99 -6.89 16.43
CA ALA A 9 6.43 -7.88 15.51
C ALA A 9 5.19 -8.57 16.11
N ASN A 10 5.21 -8.89 17.41
CA ASN A 10 4.08 -9.55 18.07
C ASN A 10 2.85 -8.63 18.09
N TRP A 11 3.07 -7.35 18.37
CA TRP A 11 1.96 -6.38 18.34
C TRP A 11 1.37 -6.27 16.92
N ILE A 12 2.20 -6.15 15.88
CA ILE A 12 1.77 -6.11 14.48
C ILE A 12 0.92 -7.33 14.12
N ILE A 13 1.43 -8.53 14.44
CA ILE A 13 0.77 -9.80 14.10
C ILE A 13 -0.58 -9.95 14.83
N ASN A 14 -0.67 -9.51 16.07
CA ASN A 14 -1.88 -9.65 16.87
C ASN A 14 -2.93 -8.56 16.65
N ASN A 15 -2.56 -7.40 16.11
CA ASN A 15 -3.46 -6.24 15.95
C ASN A 15 -3.75 -5.87 14.50
N GLY A 16 -2.93 -6.32 13.55
CA GLY A 16 -3.20 -6.11 12.14
C GLY A 16 -4.34 -6.98 11.63
N ILE A 17 -5.16 -6.43 10.75
CA ILE A 17 -6.24 -7.18 10.09
C ILE A 17 -5.72 -7.79 8.77
N SER A 18 -6.34 -8.89 8.34
CA SER A 18 -6.02 -9.51 7.05
C SER A 18 -6.50 -8.63 5.87
N TYR A 19 -5.97 -8.90 4.66
CA TYR A 19 -6.45 -8.22 3.45
C TYR A 19 -7.96 -8.40 3.22
N GLN A 20 -8.47 -9.61 3.48
CA GLN A 20 -9.90 -9.88 3.34
C GLN A 20 -10.72 -9.00 4.29
N GLN A 21 -10.34 -8.93 5.56
CA GLN A 21 -11.02 -8.08 6.55
C GLN A 21 -10.92 -6.59 6.16
N TYR A 22 -9.76 -6.14 5.70
CA TYR A 22 -9.56 -4.76 5.22
C TYR A 22 -10.50 -4.45 4.05
N PHE A 23 -10.59 -5.32 3.05
CA PHE A 23 -11.43 -5.11 1.88
C PHE A 23 -12.92 -5.19 2.23
N ASP A 24 -13.33 -6.14 3.08
CA ASP A 24 -14.70 -6.25 3.57
C ASP A 24 -15.13 -5.00 4.37
N THR A 25 -14.22 -4.44 5.18
CA THR A 25 -14.45 -3.17 5.88
C THR A 25 -14.70 -2.03 4.90
N ILE A 26 -13.93 -1.93 3.81
CA ILE A 26 -14.15 -0.93 2.77
C ILE A 26 -15.51 -1.13 2.09
N ILE A 27 -15.89 -2.37 1.79
CA ILE A 27 -17.22 -2.67 1.23
C ILE A 27 -18.33 -2.20 2.20
N GLN A 28 -18.20 -2.51 3.49
CA GLN A 28 -19.17 -2.08 4.50
C GLN A 28 -19.25 -0.55 4.60
N MET A 29 -18.10 0.15 4.58
CA MET A 29 -18.06 1.62 4.55
C MET A 29 -18.83 2.20 3.35
N THR A 30 -18.80 1.54 2.18
CA THR A 30 -19.56 2.01 1.01
C THR A 30 -21.08 1.84 1.19
N ILE A 31 -21.52 0.79 1.90
CA ILE A 31 -22.94 0.54 2.23
C ILE A 31 -23.42 1.56 3.24
N ASP A 32 -22.63 1.82 4.27
CA ASP A 32 -22.95 2.72 5.39
C ASP A 32 -22.75 4.21 5.02
N LYS A 33 -22.23 4.49 3.83
CA LYS A 33 -21.86 5.84 3.36
C LYS A 33 -20.93 6.54 4.34
N THR A 34 -19.87 5.83 4.74
CA THR A 34 -18.79 6.29 5.60
C THR A 34 -17.43 6.10 4.92
N THR A 35 -16.36 6.50 5.58
CA THR A 35 -14.97 6.27 5.15
C THR A 35 -14.08 6.01 6.36
N SER A 36 -12.83 5.62 6.15
CA SER A 36 -11.84 5.47 7.21
C SER A 36 -11.30 6.83 7.68
N GLY A 37 -10.77 6.84 8.92
CA GLY A 37 -10.23 8.04 9.56
C GLY A 37 -11.31 8.94 10.16
N THR A 38 -10.88 10.05 10.75
CA THR A 38 -11.76 10.97 11.51
C THR A 38 -12.57 11.93 10.65
N GLU A 39 -12.12 12.22 9.44
CA GLU A 39 -12.77 13.16 8.54
C GLU A 39 -13.78 12.45 7.62
N GLN A 40 -15.06 12.54 7.94
CA GLN A 40 -16.18 11.94 7.21
C GLN A 40 -16.76 12.93 6.17
N THR A 41 -15.93 13.45 5.28
CA THR A 41 -16.39 14.34 4.21
C THR A 41 -17.05 13.59 3.07
N GLU A 42 -18.00 14.22 2.36
CA GLU A 42 -18.65 13.65 1.18
C GLU A 42 -17.63 13.26 0.11
N GLU A 43 -16.60 14.09 -0.10
CA GLU A 43 -15.50 13.79 -1.01
C GLU A 43 -14.79 12.48 -0.67
N ARG A 44 -14.42 12.26 0.61
CA ARG A 44 -13.76 11.02 1.05
C ARG A 44 -14.66 9.80 0.95
N ILE A 45 -15.95 9.96 1.23
CA ILE A 45 -16.95 8.89 1.09
C ILE A 45 -17.07 8.45 -0.37
N GLU A 46 -17.18 9.40 -1.31
CA GLU A 46 -17.22 9.08 -2.74
C GLU A 46 -15.90 8.48 -3.25
N LEU A 47 -14.74 8.97 -2.75
CA LEU A 47 -13.44 8.36 -3.06
C LEU A 47 -13.36 6.92 -2.55
N THR A 48 -13.87 6.62 -1.35
CA THR A 48 -13.93 5.26 -0.79
C THR A 48 -14.73 4.32 -1.69
N LYS A 49 -15.90 4.76 -2.15
CA LYS A 49 -16.72 3.99 -3.09
C LYS A 49 -16.01 3.75 -4.43
N LEU A 50 -15.39 4.78 -5.00
CA LEU A 50 -14.60 4.65 -6.23
C LEU A 50 -13.43 3.69 -6.05
N ASN A 51 -12.73 3.78 -4.93
CA ASN A 51 -11.58 2.95 -4.60
C ASN A 51 -11.97 1.48 -4.40
N MET A 52 -13.10 1.21 -3.75
CA MET A 52 -13.64 -0.15 -3.63
C MET A 52 -13.81 -0.79 -5.01
N HIS A 53 -14.38 -0.07 -5.99
CA HIS A 53 -14.51 -0.59 -7.36
C HIS A 53 -13.16 -0.81 -8.06
N ARG A 54 -12.17 0.07 -7.82
CA ARG A 54 -10.79 -0.09 -8.34
C ARG A 54 -10.15 -1.36 -7.80
N MET A 55 -10.21 -1.55 -6.49
CA MET A 55 -9.65 -2.72 -5.82
C MET A 55 -10.34 -4.01 -6.27
N LYS A 56 -11.68 -4.03 -6.33
CA LYS A 56 -12.44 -5.18 -6.82
C LYS A 56 -11.98 -5.61 -8.21
N ARG A 57 -11.85 -4.66 -9.15
CA ARG A 57 -11.38 -4.95 -10.50
C ARG A 57 -9.98 -5.56 -10.53
N ILE A 58 -9.06 -5.09 -9.68
CA ILE A 58 -7.70 -5.65 -9.60
C ILE A 58 -7.75 -7.05 -8.97
N ASN A 59 -8.52 -7.26 -7.92
CA ASN A 59 -8.68 -8.56 -7.25
C ASN A 59 -9.22 -9.65 -8.20
N GLU A 60 -10.08 -9.28 -9.14
CA GLU A 60 -10.65 -10.19 -10.15
C GLU A 60 -9.67 -10.52 -11.28
N THR A 61 -8.51 -9.88 -11.33
CA THR A 61 -7.50 -10.11 -12.37
C THR A 61 -6.60 -11.27 -11.93
N SER A 62 -6.49 -12.30 -12.79
CA SER A 62 -5.53 -13.39 -12.52
C SER A 62 -4.12 -12.98 -12.95
N HIS A 63 -3.16 -13.08 -12.05
CA HIS A 63 -1.75 -12.86 -12.34
C HIS A 63 -0.93 -14.07 -11.94
N GLN A 64 -0.07 -14.51 -12.85
CA GLN A 64 0.96 -15.47 -12.53
C GLN A 64 2.20 -14.71 -12.03
N ILE A 65 2.34 -14.67 -10.71
CA ILE A 65 3.54 -14.14 -10.05
C ILE A 65 4.37 -15.34 -9.65
N ALA A 66 5.62 -15.39 -10.10
CA ALA A 66 6.53 -16.45 -9.68
C ALA A 66 6.79 -16.34 -8.18
N PRO A 67 6.73 -17.44 -7.42
CA PRO A 67 7.09 -17.45 -6.01
C PRO A 67 8.51 -16.95 -5.81
N ILE A 68 8.72 -16.17 -4.75
CA ILE A 68 10.05 -15.72 -4.33
C ILE A 68 10.53 -16.66 -3.23
N GLU A 69 11.73 -17.21 -3.39
CA GLU A 69 12.37 -17.98 -2.34
C GLU A 69 12.86 -17.03 -1.24
N LEU A 70 12.38 -17.25 -0.01
CA LEU A 70 12.71 -16.46 1.15
C LEU A 70 13.45 -17.34 2.16
N SER A 71 14.53 -16.81 2.72
CA SER A 71 15.34 -17.50 3.75
C SER A 71 14.67 -17.43 5.14
N SER A 72 13.86 -16.40 5.40
CA SER A 72 13.13 -16.20 6.66
C SER A 72 11.66 -15.87 6.41
N GLU A 73 10.85 -15.91 7.48
CA GLU A 73 9.46 -15.46 7.42
C GLU A 73 9.38 -13.94 7.54
N ILE A 74 8.72 -13.30 6.57
CA ILE A 74 8.57 -11.86 6.46
C ILE A 74 7.12 -11.46 6.76
N GLY A 75 6.94 -10.53 7.69
CA GLY A 75 5.70 -9.80 7.88
C GLY A 75 5.74 -8.48 7.10
N VAL A 76 4.59 -8.07 6.58
CA VAL A 76 4.42 -6.78 5.91
C VAL A 76 3.32 -6.00 6.61
N ALA A 77 3.68 -4.97 7.40
CA ALA A 77 2.71 -4.05 7.97
C ALA A 77 2.37 -2.97 6.94
N ILE A 78 1.08 -2.78 6.66
CA ILE A 78 0.59 -1.89 5.60
C ILE A 78 -0.32 -0.84 6.20
N LEU A 79 0.18 0.40 6.23
CA LEU A 79 -0.60 1.57 6.63
C LEU A 79 -1.32 2.14 5.42
N THR A 80 -2.63 2.29 5.52
CA THR A 80 -3.50 2.64 4.39
C THR A 80 -4.74 3.39 4.86
N GLU A 81 -5.57 3.87 3.92
CA GLU A 81 -6.90 4.45 4.15
C GLU A 81 -7.83 4.12 2.98
N ALA A 82 -9.12 3.95 3.26
CA ALA A 82 -10.13 3.61 2.27
C ALA A 82 -10.29 4.67 1.16
N TRP A 83 -10.17 5.94 1.53
CA TRP A 83 -10.25 7.09 0.61
C TRP A 83 -8.99 7.31 -0.23
N CYS A 84 -7.87 6.61 0.06
CA CYS A 84 -6.60 6.84 -0.63
C CYS A 84 -6.56 6.16 -2.01
N GLY A 85 -6.48 6.98 -3.07
CA GLY A 85 -6.43 6.48 -4.44
C GLY A 85 -5.16 5.68 -4.77
N ASP A 86 -4.00 6.06 -4.22
CA ASP A 86 -2.75 5.30 -4.38
C ASP A 86 -2.84 3.93 -3.69
N SER A 87 -3.47 3.86 -2.50
CA SER A 87 -3.72 2.59 -1.82
C SER A 87 -4.59 1.67 -2.67
N ALA A 88 -5.69 2.19 -3.20
CA ALA A 88 -6.60 1.39 -4.04
C ALA A 88 -5.97 0.84 -5.32
N GLN A 89 -4.95 1.55 -5.84
CA GLN A 89 -4.24 1.13 -7.06
C GLN A 89 -3.06 0.18 -6.79
N ASN A 90 -2.49 0.20 -5.58
CA ASN A 90 -1.27 -0.54 -5.30
C ASN A 90 -1.49 -1.72 -4.34
N VAL A 91 -2.36 -1.56 -3.33
CA VAL A 91 -2.55 -2.57 -2.27
C VAL A 91 -3.01 -3.94 -2.81
N PRO A 92 -3.96 -4.03 -3.77
CA PRO A 92 -4.33 -5.34 -4.31
C PRO A 92 -3.18 -6.05 -5.04
N TRP A 93 -2.33 -5.30 -5.75
CA TRP A 93 -1.14 -5.86 -6.40
C TRP A 93 -0.10 -6.35 -5.40
N LEU A 94 0.12 -5.57 -4.33
CA LEU A 94 0.98 -5.98 -3.22
C LEU A 94 0.47 -7.29 -2.60
N GLU A 95 -0.83 -7.42 -2.39
CA GLU A 95 -1.42 -8.64 -1.84
C GLU A 95 -1.26 -9.84 -2.79
N HIS A 96 -1.41 -9.66 -4.10
CA HIS A 96 -1.10 -10.71 -5.07
C HIS A 96 0.37 -11.15 -4.98
N PHE A 97 1.29 -10.21 -4.79
CA PHE A 97 2.72 -10.49 -4.62
C PHE A 97 3.01 -11.26 -3.32
N ILE A 98 2.42 -10.84 -2.20
CA ILE A 98 2.56 -11.49 -0.90
C ILE A 98 2.02 -12.93 -0.96
N ASN A 99 0.82 -13.11 -1.53
CA ASN A 99 0.18 -14.42 -1.65
C ASN A 99 0.96 -15.39 -2.54
N ALA A 100 1.69 -14.92 -3.55
CA ALA A 100 2.56 -15.76 -4.35
C ALA A 100 3.74 -16.34 -3.55
N SER A 101 4.10 -15.70 -2.43
CA SER A 101 5.19 -16.11 -1.52
C SER A 101 4.71 -16.72 -0.20
N HIS A 102 3.38 -16.92 -0.04
CA HIS A 102 2.80 -17.55 1.15
C HIS A 102 3.28 -19.03 1.28
N PRO A 103 3.56 -19.58 2.50
CA PRO A 103 3.38 -18.94 3.81
C PRO A 103 4.59 -18.13 4.32
N LYS A 104 5.61 -17.94 3.52
CA LYS A 104 6.83 -17.23 3.95
C LYS A 104 6.64 -15.70 4.05
N MET A 105 5.61 -15.14 3.41
CA MET A 105 5.27 -13.73 3.52
C MET A 105 3.80 -13.58 3.93
N GLU A 106 3.51 -12.63 4.82
CA GLU A 106 2.17 -12.39 5.36
C GLU A 106 1.92 -10.90 5.57
N SER A 107 0.71 -10.43 5.22
CA SER A 107 0.30 -9.02 5.30
C SER A 107 -0.55 -8.73 6.54
N PHE A 108 -0.35 -7.52 7.10
CA PHE A 108 -1.07 -6.99 8.27
C PHE A 108 -1.49 -5.55 7.97
N TYR A 109 -2.79 -5.29 7.87
CA TYR A 109 -3.35 -3.99 7.47
C TYR A 109 -3.74 -3.15 8.67
N PHE A 110 -3.49 -1.84 8.56
CA PHE A 110 -3.79 -0.83 9.58
C PHE A 110 -4.36 0.42 8.90
N PHE A 111 -5.44 0.96 9.43
CA PHE A 111 -5.88 2.30 9.05
C PHE A 111 -4.94 3.33 9.68
N ARG A 112 -4.29 4.14 8.86
CA ARG A 112 -3.21 5.07 9.24
C ARG A 112 -3.61 6.01 10.36
N ASP A 113 -4.83 6.56 10.29
CA ASP A 113 -5.28 7.58 11.24
C ASP A 113 -5.63 6.98 12.62
N GLU A 114 -5.84 5.67 12.70
CA GLU A 114 -6.02 4.91 13.94
C GLU A 114 -4.68 4.52 14.60
N HIS A 115 -3.59 4.53 13.81
CA HIS A 115 -2.26 4.10 14.27
C HIS A 115 -1.16 5.17 14.04
N PRO A 116 -1.33 6.39 14.62
CA PRO A 116 -0.41 7.49 14.41
C PRO A 116 1.02 7.19 14.90
N GLU A 117 1.15 6.40 15.96
CA GLU A 117 2.45 6.05 16.54
C GLU A 117 3.27 5.16 15.60
N LEU A 118 2.63 4.20 14.93
CA LEU A 118 3.28 3.38 13.91
C LEU A 118 3.62 4.22 12.68
N MET A 119 2.67 5.04 12.19
CA MET A 119 2.89 5.89 11.01
C MET A 119 4.03 6.89 11.19
N ASN A 120 4.16 7.50 12.38
CA ASN A 120 5.17 8.53 12.64
C ASN A 120 6.62 7.97 12.62
N GLN A 121 6.80 6.66 12.78
CA GLN A 121 8.12 6.02 12.66
C GLN A 121 8.55 5.83 11.20
N PHE A 122 7.63 5.89 10.23
CA PHE A 122 7.88 5.53 8.83
C PHE A 122 7.42 6.61 7.84
N LEU A 123 7.65 7.86 8.16
CA LEU A 123 7.31 8.98 7.29
C LEU A 123 8.05 8.92 5.95
N THR A 124 7.39 9.39 4.88
CA THR A 124 8.01 9.56 3.56
C THR A 124 8.29 11.05 3.35
N ASN A 125 9.56 11.45 3.33
CA ASN A 125 9.98 12.85 3.25
C ASN A 125 9.27 13.74 4.31
N GLY A 126 9.15 13.25 5.55
CA GLY A 126 8.50 13.95 6.65
C GLY A 126 6.96 13.93 6.60
N SER A 127 6.34 13.28 5.64
CA SER A 127 4.89 13.22 5.46
C SER A 127 4.33 11.83 5.76
N ARG A 128 3.09 11.79 6.26
CA ARG A 128 2.32 10.58 6.55
C ARG A 128 1.70 9.97 5.27
N SER A 129 2.52 9.80 4.23
CA SER A 129 2.08 9.33 2.92
C SER A 129 1.72 7.85 2.94
N ILE A 130 0.65 7.47 2.25
CA ILE A 130 0.11 6.11 2.16
C ILE A 130 -0.19 5.72 0.70
N PRO A 131 -0.18 4.39 0.39
CA PRO A 131 0.14 3.27 1.29
C PRO A 131 1.60 3.32 1.75
N LYS A 132 1.85 2.87 2.98
CA LYS A 132 3.21 2.67 3.50
C LYS A 132 3.34 1.22 3.94
N CYS A 133 4.28 0.50 3.32
CA CYS A 133 4.56 -0.90 3.60
C CYS A 133 5.88 -1.01 4.36
N ILE A 134 5.88 -1.78 5.44
CA ILE A 134 7.03 -2.00 6.32
C ILE A 134 7.27 -3.50 6.31
N PHE A 135 8.37 -3.92 5.70
CA PHE A 135 8.79 -5.32 5.64
C PHE A 135 9.67 -5.62 6.84
N PHE A 136 9.36 -6.67 7.57
CA PHE A 136 10.09 -7.05 8.77
C PHE A 136 10.24 -8.56 8.91
N GLU A 137 11.31 -9.00 9.55
CA GLU A 137 11.48 -10.39 9.93
C GLU A 137 10.56 -10.72 11.10
N LYS A 138 9.66 -11.71 10.95
CA LYS A 138 8.64 -12.04 11.94
C LYS A 138 9.24 -12.48 13.27
N ALA A 139 10.38 -13.19 13.25
CA ALA A 139 11.01 -13.73 14.44
C ALA A 139 11.67 -12.65 15.33
N THR A 140 12.20 -11.58 14.74
CA THR A 140 13.04 -10.60 15.44
C THR A 140 12.46 -9.19 15.49
N GLY A 141 11.51 -8.88 14.61
CA GLY A 141 10.99 -7.54 14.40
C GLY A 141 11.95 -6.59 13.67
N VAL A 142 13.08 -7.10 13.16
CA VAL A 142 14.02 -6.29 12.37
C VAL A 142 13.34 -5.82 11.10
N VAL A 143 13.36 -4.50 10.86
CA VAL A 143 12.84 -3.89 9.64
C VAL A 143 13.85 -4.12 8.51
N LEU A 144 13.41 -4.83 7.49
CA LEU A 144 14.21 -5.17 6.30
C LEU A 144 14.17 -4.05 5.25
N GLY A 145 13.03 -3.38 5.14
CA GLY A 145 12.86 -2.27 4.22
C GLY A 145 11.45 -1.69 4.25
N THR A 146 11.24 -0.62 3.49
CA THR A 146 9.91 0.01 3.36
C THR A 146 9.62 0.36 1.92
N TRP A 147 8.33 0.34 1.54
CA TRP A 147 7.86 0.74 0.22
C TRP A 147 6.67 1.70 0.32
N GLY A 148 6.50 2.52 -0.71
CA GLY A 148 5.35 3.43 -0.87
C GLY A 148 5.71 4.92 -0.80
N PRO A 149 4.75 5.81 -1.10
CA PRO A 149 3.34 5.50 -1.42
C PRO A 149 3.08 5.07 -2.87
N ARG A 150 4.03 5.24 -3.77
CA ARG A 150 3.89 5.01 -5.21
C ARG A 150 5.07 4.22 -5.75
N PRO A 151 4.86 3.41 -6.80
CA PRO A 151 5.96 2.84 -7.57
C PRO A 151 6.91 3.91 -8.10
N THR A 152 8.19 3.58 -8.13
CA THR A 152 9.25 4.51 -8.55
C THR A 152 9.02 5.05 -9.97
N GLU A 153 8.64 4.19 -10.91
CA GLU A 153 8.31 4.58 -12.28
C GLU A 153 7.16 5.61 -12.32
N ILE A 154 6.07 5.34 -11.59
CA ILE A 154 4.89 6.22 -11.57
C ILE A 154 5.19 7.55 -10.87
N LYS A 155 5.99 7.51 -9.82
CA LYS A 155 6.46 8.72 -9.12
C LYS A 155 7.27 9.62 -10.07
N ASN A 156 8.19 9.06 -10.83
CA ASN A 156 9.03 9.79 -11.77
C ASN A 156 8.20 10.36 -12.93
N TRP A 157 7.36 9.52 -13.54
CA TRP A 157 6.42 9.97 -14.57
C TRP A 157 5.55 11.15 -14.10
N LEU A 158 4.98 11.05 -12.90
CA LEU A 158 4.12 12.12 -12.36
C LEU A 158 4.89 13.43 -12.16
N ALA A 159 6.15 13.33 -11.71
CA ALA A 159 7.00 14.52 -11.55
C ALA A 159 7.27 15.20 -12.91
N GLU A 160 7.64 14.42 -13.93
CA GLU A 160 7.84 14.91 -15.31
C GLU A 160 6.55 15.47 -15.91
N PHE A 161 5.44 14.75 -15.76
CA PHE A 161 4.15 15.18 -16.26
C PHE A 161 3.70 16.54 -15.68
N ARG A 162 3.86 16.72 -14.36
CA ARG A 162 3.52 17.99 -13.70
C ARG A 162 4.48 19.13 -14.08
N ALA A 163 5.76 18.82 -14.26
CA ALA A 163 6.75 19.80 -14.74
C ALA A 163 6.44 20.29 -16.17
N ALA A 164 5.96 19.40 -17.03
CA ALA A 164 5.53 19.72 -18.40
C ALA A 164 4.17 20.44 -18.46
N ASN A 165 3.36 20.36 -17.41
CA ASN A 165 2.01 20.94 -17.33
C ASN A 165 1.84 21.77 -16.04
N PRO A 166 2.57 22.90 -15.88
CA PRO A 166 2.62 23.64 -14.62
C PRO A 166 1.27 24.21 -14.15
N GLU A 167 0.38 24.49 -15.12
CA GLU A 167 -0.96 25.05 -14.85
C GLU A 167 -2.04 23.97 -14.63
N ILE A 168 -1.69 22.68 -14.68
CA ILE A 168 -2.67 21.60 -14.54
C ILE A 168 -3.27 21.59 -13.13
N SER A 169 -4.60 21.49 -13.05
CA SER A 169 -5.28 21.41 -11.75
C SER A 169 -4.93 20.10 -11.04
N LYS A 170 -5.07 20.10 -9.70
CA LYS A 170 -4.89 18.87 -8.89
C LYS A 170 -5.83 17.75 -9.37
N HIS A 171 -7.07 18.07 -9.61
CA HIS A 171 -8.08 17.13 -10.10
C HIS A 171 -7.68 16.49 -11.44
N ASP A 172 -7.21 17.28 -12.40
CA ASP A 172 -6.87 16.78 -13.73
C ASP A 172 -5.63 15.90 -13.73
N TRP A 173 -4.57 16.25 -12.98
CA TRP A 173 -3.41 15.37 -12.91
C TRP A 173 -3.69 14.07 -12.11
N GLU A 174 -4.59 14.09 -11.14
CA GLU A 174 -5.06 12.88 -10.47
C GLU A 174 -5.79 11.94 -11.43
N ILE A 175 -6.61 12.47 -12.35
CA ILE A 175 -7.24 11.68 -13.42
C ILE A 175 -6.16 11.01 -14.28
N GLU A 176 -5.15 11.74 -14.74
CA GLU A 176 -4.07 11.21 -15.57
C GLU A 176 -3.23 10.15 -14.81
N LEU A 177 -2.97 10.37 -13.52
CA LEU A 177 -2.32 9.40 -12.66
C LEU A 177 -3.11 8.09 -12.60
N HIS A 178 -4.42 8.13 -12.41
CA HIS A 178 -5.24 6.93 -12.38
C HIS A 178 -5.36 6.23 -13.74
N LYS A 179 -5.30 6.97 -14.85
CA LYS A 179 -5.18 6.40 -16.19
C LYS A 179 -3.83 5.69 -16.36
N TYR A 180 -2.76 6.27 -15.81
CA TYR A 180 -1.43 5.64 -15.83
C TYR A 180 -1.44 4.30 -15.09
N TYR A 181 -1.94 4.27 -13.85
CA TYR A 181 -2.10 3.02 -13.09
C TYR A 181 -2.88 1.95 -13.88
N THR A 182 -3.98 2.36 -14.52
CA THR A 182 -4.81 1.43 -15.32
C THR A 182 -4.05 0.84 -16.52
N ARG A 183 -3.19 1.61 -17.18
CA ARG A 183 -2.35 1.14 -18.30
C ARG A 183 -1.18 0.29 -17.81
N ASN A 184 -0.58 0.65 -16.69
CA ASN A 184 0.58 -0.03 -16.10
C ASN A 184 0.24 -1.44 -15.56
N LYS A 185 -1.01 -1.68 -15.14
CA LYS A 185 -1.52 -3.00 -14.69
C LYS A 185 -0.63 -3.66 -13.61
N GLY A 186 -0.08 -2.87 -12.70
CA GLY A 186 0.74 -3.36 -11.60
C GLY A 186 2.21 -3.64 -11.94
N ALA A 187 2.64 -3.48 -13.19
CA ALA A 187 4.01 -3.79 -13.59
C ALA A 187 5.05 -3.00 -12.77
N ALA A 188 4.82 -1.71 -12.54
CA ALA A 188 5.74 -0.86 -11.80
C ALA A 188 5.87 -1.26 -10.33
N ILE A 189 4.77 -1.60 -9.65
CA ILE A 189 4.85 -2.06 -8.25
C ILE A 189 5.52 -3.42 -8.17
N MET A 190 5.27 -4.33 -9.11
CA MET A 190 5.93 -5.64 -9.14
C MET A 190 7.44 -5.50 -9.29
N SER A 191 7.91 -4.59 -10.15
CA SER A 191 9.34 -4.29 -10.32
C SER A 191 9.96 -3.78 -9.02
N ASP A 192 9.35 -2.77 -8.39
CA ASP A 192 9.84 -2.23 -7.13
C ASP A 192 9.90 -3.29 -6.01
N LEU A 193 8.87 -4.14 -5.89
CA LEU A 193 8.81 -5.18 -4.86
C LEU A 193 9.86 -6.27 -5.09
N GLN A 194 10.09 -6.69 -6.34
CA GLN A 194 11.12 -7.66 -6.68
C GLN A 194 12.52 -7.13 -6.36
N GLU A 195 12.80 -5.88 -6.71
CA GLU A 195 14.07 -5.22 -6.38
C GLU A 195 14.27 -5.10 -4.87
N LEU A 196 13.23 -4.63 -4.14
CA LEU A 196 13.27 -4.48 -2.69
C LEU A 196 13.54 -5.82 -1.99
N ILE A 197 12.78 -6.87 -2.32
CA ILE A 197 12.95 -8.19 -1.68
C ILE A 197 14.32 -8.79 -2.01
N SER A 198 14.82 -8.61 -3.23
CA SER A 198 16.17 -9.07 -3.60
C SER A 198 17.28 -8.40 -2.81
N SER A 199 17.03 -7.22 -2.23
CA SER A 199 17.99 -6.51 -1.38
C SER A 199 18.04 -7.02 0.08
N PHE A 200 17.13 -7.91 0.48
CA PHE A 200 17.07 -8.44 1.85
C PHE A 200 18.03 -9.61 2.09
N PHE A 201 18.50 -10.22 1.00
CA PHE A 201 19.36 -11.46 1.01
C PHE A 201 20.56 -11.32 0.04
#